data_722b551d453bbc40c1a8b2fee0df3cc0
#
_entry.id   722b551d453bbc40c1a8b2fee0df3cc0
#
_cell.length_a   1.000
_cell.length_b   1.000
_cell.length_c   1.000
_cell.angle_alpha   90.00
_cell.angle_beta   90.00
_cell.angle_gamma   90.00
#
_symmetry.space_group_name_H-M   'P 1'
#
loop_
_entity.id
_entity.type
_entity.pdbx_description
1 polymer ?
#
loop_
_entity_poly.entity_id
_entity_poly.type
_entity_poly.pdbx_seq_one_letter_code
_entity_poly.pdbx_strand_id
1 'polypeptide(L)'
;AKSTELLFLNDTDWQAFADAADVRCEDLATMEGLTAAAEKYYNWTDAQTAAPDDGKALFGRDAMANYMLVGAQQLGDTIFAVKDGRMTVNFERDVARRLWDNYYVPFVRGWFAATGRFRSDDIKTGNVLAYVGSSSSATFFPARVTNDANESHEISLKTLPAPQFEGGEAVAVQQGAGMVVTAAKEKEVKASVEFLKWFVRAENNIAFSVGSGYLPVTRKANDMQEILASGLTLDDNMQQTLTVAVDTVNGNRLYTPHAFAGGSSARKVLEYGLSDLAAADRETVEQRIAEGQSAAEAEAEFLTDEYFEVWYQDICAKLAQYEG
;
A
#
# COMPACT_ATOMS: atom_id res chain seq x y z
N ALA A 1 11.77 -0.26 -15.73
CA ALA A 1 10.60 0.42 -15.16
C ALA A 1 10.75 0.56 -13.66
N LYS A 2 10.25 1.65 -13.11
CA LYS A 2 10.21 1.93 -11.68
C LYS A 2 8.77 2.20 -11.25
N SER A 3 8.46 1.98 -9.99
CA SER A 3 7.21 2.41 -9.38
C SER A 3 7.44 2.81 -7.92
N THR A 4 6.48 3.47 -7.36
CA THR A 4 6.35 3.72 -5.91
C THR A 4 4.93 3.38 -5.49
N GLU A 5 4.63 3.43 -4.20
CA GLU A 5 3.27 3.29 -3.70
C GLU A 5 2.59 4.64 -3.60
N LEU A 6 1.30 4.67 -3.93
CA LEU A 6 0.43 5.83 -3.88
C LEU A 6 -0.89 5.45 -3.23
N LEU A 7 -1.61 6.44 -2.70
CA LEU A 7 -2.98 6.31 -2.25
C LEU A 7 -3.93 6.63 -3.39
N PHE A 8 -4.78 5.68 -3.74
CA PHE A 8 -5.85 5.81 -4.71
C PHE A 8 -7.18 5.90 -3.97
N LEU A 9 -7.93 6.96 -4.24
CA LEU A 9 -9.18 7.28 -3.55
C LEU A 9 -10.33 7.36 -4.56
N ASN A 10 -11.46 6.74 -4.27
CA ASN A 10 -12.73 6.99 -4.92
C ASN A 10 -13.23 8.36 -4.48
N ASP A 11 -12.91 9.38 -5.25
CA ASP A 11 -13.22 10.79 -4.91
C ASP A 11 -14.73 11.06 -4.90
N THR A 12 -15.50 10.36 -5.74
CA THR A 12 -16.95 10.54 -5.82
C THR A 12 -17.64 10.17 -4.51
N ASP A 13 -17.36 8.98 -3.98
CA ASP A 13 -18.01 8.52 -2.74
C ASP A 13 -17.37 9.16 -1.50
N TRP A 14 -16.10 9.56 -1.59
CA TRP A 14 -15.40 10.30 -0.55
C TRP A 14 -16.06 11.62 -0.20
N GLN A 15 -16.54 12.40 -1.21
CA GLN A 15 -17.07 13.75 -0.99
C GLN A 15 -18.23 13.79 0.02
N ALA A 16 -19.18 12.86 -0.11
CA ALA A 16 -20.33 12.79 0.79
C ALA A 16 -19.93 12.52 2.25
N PHE A 17 -18.95 11.67 2.47
CA PHE A 17 -18.39 11.39 3.79
C PHE A 17 -17.58 12.59 4.31
N ALA A 18 -16.70 13.13 3.49
CA ALA A 18 -15.81 14.23 3.85
C ALA A 18 -16.62 15.45 4.35
N ASP A 19 -17.69 15.82 3.63
CA ASP A 19 -18.58 16.91 4.02
C ASP A 19 -19.34 16.60 5.32
N ALA A 20 -19.81 15.36 5.50
CA ALA A 20 -20.59 14.97 6.67
C ALA A 20 -19.76 14.84 7.96
N ALA A 21 -18.51 14.42 7.86
CA ALA A 21 -17.64 14.13 8.99
C ALA A 21 -16.57 15.19 9.24
N ASP A 22 -16.53 16.28 8.45
CA ASP A 22 -15.49 17.34 8.47
C ASP A 22 -14.09 16.72 8.39
N VAL A 23 -13.87 15.88 7.36
CA VAL A 23 -12.58 15.22 7.06
C VAL A 23 -12.08 15.69 5.71
N ARG A 24 -10.79 15.93 5.59
CA ARG A 24 -10.16 16.40 4.36
C ARG A 24 -9.13 15.41 3.83
N CYS A 25 -8.79 15.50 2.55
CA CYS A 25 -7.78 14.65 1.95
C CYS A 25 -6.40 14.80 2.63
N GLU A 26 -6.10 15.97 3.20
CA GLU A 26 -4.88 16.24 3.95
C GLU A 26 -4.78 15.39 5.23
N ASP A 27 -5.92 15.02 5.83
CA ASP A 27 -5.96 14.15 7.01
C ASP A 27 -5.49 12.71 6.67
N LEU A 28 -5.53 12.33 5.40
CA LEU A 28 -5.03 11.03 4.91
C LEU A 28 -3.50 11.00 4.68
N ALA A 29 -2.80 12.09 4.94
CA ALA A 29 -1.35 12.19 4.68
C ALA A 29 -0.53 11.36 5.69
N THR A 30 -1.10 11.00 6.85
CA THR A 30 -0.44 10.15 7.85
C THR A 30 -1.23 8.87 8.10
N MET A 31 -0.54 7.83 8.57
CA MET A 31 -1.20 6.57 8.94
C MET A 31 -2.16 6.76 10.09
N GLU A 32 -1.79 7.60 11.06
CA GLU A 32 -2.63 7.94 12.20
C GLU A 32 -3.89 8.73 11.77
N GLY A 33 -3.72 9.70 10.88
CA GLY A 33 -4.84 10.47 10.33
C GLY A 33 -5.76 9.62 9.47
N LEU A 34 -5.20 8.72 8.64
CA LEU A 34 -5.96 7.75 7.87
C LEU A 34 -6.76 6.80 8.78
N THR A 35 -6.15 6.31 9.86
CA THR A 35 -6.83 5.45 10.85
C THR A 35 -8.00 6.19 11.51
N ALA A 36 -7.78 7.44 11.92
CA ALA A 36 -8.85 8.27 12.50
C ALA A 36 -9.98 8.57 11.50
N ALA A 37 -9.64 8.82 10.22
CA ALA A 37 -10.64 8.98 9.17
C ALA A 37 -11.43 7.70 8.91
N ALA A 38 -10.76 6.54 8.99
CA ALA A 38 -11.39 5.24 8.77
C ALA A 38 -12.38 4.89 9.90
N GLU A 39 -12.06 5.20 11.16
CA GLU A 39 -13.01 5.09 12.27
C GLU A 39 -14.26 5.95 12.03
N LYS A 40 -14.07 7.22 11.65
CA LYS A 40 -15.19 8.12 11.34
C LYS A 40 -16.05 7.60 10.18
N TYR A 41 -15.42 7.04 9.13
CA TYR A 41 -16.12 6.48 7.98
C TYR A 41 -16.95 5.26 8.38
N TYR A 42 -16.36 4.34 9.16
CA TYR A 42 -17.06 3.17 9.68
C TYR A 42 -18.31 3.59 10.47
N ASN A 43 -18.16 4.49 11.43
CA ASN A 43 -19.26 4.99 12.24
C ASN A 43 -20.31 5.76 11.43
N TRP A 44 -19.89 6.53 10.41
CA TRP A 44 -20.80 7.25 9.53
C TRP A 44 -21.64 6.31 8.66
N THR A 45 -21.03 5.23 8.15
CA THR A 45 -21.78 4.24 7.34
C THR A 45 -22.66 3.36 8.21
N ASP A 46 -22.20 2.94 9.39
CA ASP A 46 -22.97 2.19 10.36
C ASP A 46 -24.27 2.93 10.77
N ALA A 47 -24.18 4.22 11.00
CA ALA A 47 -25.34 5.05 11.35
C ALA A 47 -26.39 5.17 10.21
N GLN A 48 -26.11 4.70 9.00
CA GLN A 48 -27.04 4.73 7.86
C GLN A 48 -27.85 3.45 7.73
N THR A 49 -27.56 2.43 8.53
CA THR A 49 -28.28 1.14 8.54
C THR A 49 -28.99 0.95 9.87
N ALA A 50 -29.85 -0.06 9.92
CA ALA A 50 -30.57 -0.42 11.17
C ALA A 50 -29.81 -1.52 11.96
N ALA A 51 -28.89 -2.23 11.32
CA ALA A 51 -28.07 -3.21 11.99
C ALA A 51 -26.88 -2.52 12.66
N PRO A 52 -26.57 -2.82 13.90
CA PRO A 52 -25.40 -2.25 14.57
C PRO A 52 -24.12 -2.96 14.12
N ASP A 53 -23.01 -2.24 14.18
CA ASP A 53 -21.67 -2.77 13.93
C ASP A 53 -21.45 -3.31 12.50
N ASP A 54 -22.20 -2.77 11.50
CA ASP A 54 -22.13 -3.14 10.08
C ASP A 54 -21.50 -2.04 9.18
N GLY A 55 -20.76 -1.12 9.80
CA GLY A 55 -20.05 -0.05 9.10
C GLY A 55 -19.07 -0.57 8.04
N LYS A 56 -18.79 0.26 7.02
CA LYS A 56 -17.91 -0.08 5.91
C LYS A 56 -16.46 0.31 6.18
N ALA A 57 -15.55 -0.47 5.61
CA ALA A 57 -14.13 -0.14 5.66
C ALA A 57 -13.79 1.04 4.72
N LEU A 58 -12.95 1.96 5.20
CA LEU A 58 -12.43 3.05 4.38
C LEU A 58 -11.29 2.58 3.48
N PHE A 59 -10.40 1.74 3.99
CA PHE A 59 -9.06 1.58 3.43
C PHE A 59 -8.62 0.11 3.34
N GLY A 60 -7.78 -0.16 2.33
CA GLY A 60 -7.02 -1.39 2.22
C GLY A 60 -5.63 -1.12 1.63
N ARG A 61 -4.72 -2.09 1.72
CA ARG A 61 -3.43 -1.94 1.03
C ARG A 61 -2.92 -3.24 0.45
N ASP A 62 -2.20 -3.10 -0.65
CA ASP A 62 -1.37 -4.14 -1.22
C ASP A 62 0.03 -4.15 -0.55
N ALA A 63 0.79 -5.21 -0.74
CA ALA A 63 2.20 -5.30 -0.37
C ALA A 63 2.53 -4.96 1.09
N MET A 64 2.02 -5.77 2.03
CA MET A 64 2.23 -5.58 3.48
C MET A 64 3.70 -5.57 3.89
N ALA A 65 4.57 -6.32 3.20
CA ALA A 65 6.01 -6.22 3.48
C ALA A 65 6.57 -4.82 3.20
N ASN A 66 6.01 -4.05 2.26
CA ASN A 66 6.41 -2.66 2.08
C ASN A 66 5.94 -1.79 3.26
N TYR A 67 4.70 -2.00 3.73
CA TYR A 67 4.21 -1.32 4.93
C TYR A 67 5.16 -1.49 6.11
N MET A 68 5.54 -2.73 6.40
CA MET A 68 6.45 -3.05 7.49
C MET A 68 7.84 -2.42 7.29
N LEU A 69 8.44 -2.62 6.12
CA LEU A 69 9.82 -2.20 5.85
C LEU A 69 9.94 -0.67 5.70
N VAL A 70 9.02 -0.05 4.97
CA VAL A 70 9.05 1.41 4.74
C VAL A 70 8.58 2.15 5.98
N GLY A 71 7.55 1.65 6.66
CA GLY A 71 7.08 2.22 7.92
C GLY A 71 8.17 2.19 8.99
N ALA A 72 8.89 1.08 9.14
CA ALA A 72 10.04 1.02 10.03
C ALA A 72 11.10 2.07 9.65
N GLN A 73 11.43 2.22 8.36
CA GLN A 73 12.38 3.25 7.89
C GLN A 73 11.90 4.68 8.18
N GLN A 74 10.61 4.95 8.08
CA GLN A 74 10.03 6.24 8.44
C GLN A 74 10.16 6.50 9.95
N LEU A 75 10.06 5.45 10.76
CA LEU A 75 10.18 5.50 12.22
C LEU A 75 11.62 5.38 12.73
N GLY A 76 12.61 5.41 11.83
CA GLY A 76 14.03 5.40 12.19
C GLY A 76 14.62 4.01 12.43
N ASP A 77 13.90 2.95 12.09
CA ASP A 77 14.35 1.56 12.24
C ASP A 77 14.66 0.90 10.88
N THR A 78 15.44 -0.19 10.90
CA THR A 78 15.82 -0.97 9.72
C THR A 78 15.69 -2.45 10.02
N ILE A 79 14.50 -3.02 9.79
CA ILE A 79 14.18 -4.42 10.15
C ILE A 79 15.24 -5.41 9.64
N PHE A 80 15.71 -5.24 8.41
CA PHE A 80 16.78 -6.07 7.82
C PHE A 80 18.07 -5.26 7.72
N ALA A 81 18.88 -5.31 8.76
CA ALA A 81 20.22 -4.71 8.74
C ALA A 81 21.20 -5.64 8.02
N VAL A 82 21.61 -5.26 6.80
CA VAL A 82 22.50 -6.08 5.95
C VAL A 82 23.90 -5.46 5.89
N LYS A 83 24.91 -6.24 6.32
CA LYS A 83 26.32 -5.85 6.23
C LYS A 83 27.12 -7.03 5.67
N ASP A 84 27.95 -6.77 4.66
CA ASP A 84 28.81 -7.76 3.99
C ASP A 84 28.05 -9.02 3.53
N GLY A 85 26.79 -8.84 3.07
CA GLY A 85 25.92 -9.92 2.62
C GLY A 85 25.25 -10.74 3.73
N ARG A 86 25.52 -10.41 4.98
CA ARG A 86 24.88 -11.02 6.16
C ARG A 86 23.78 -10.11 6.68
N MET A 87 22.65 -10.70 7.02
CA MET A 87 21.50 -10.00 7.59
C MET A 87 21.40 -10.28 9.08
N THR A 88 21.09 -9.24 9.83
CA THR A 88 20.61 -9.31 11.22
C THR A 88 19.24 -8.67 11.31
N VAL A 89 18.37 -9.25 12.14
CA VAL A 89 17.05 -8.66 12.43
C VAL A 89 17.24 -7.56 13.46
N ASN A 90 16.75 -6.37 13.10
CA ASN A 90 16.65 -5.24 14.01
C ASN A 90 15.24 -4.70 13.90
N PHE A 91 14.34 -5.21 14.73
CA PHE A 91 12.94 -4.82 14.71
C PHE A 91 12.55 -4.34 16.10
N GLU A 92 12.66 -3.03 16.29
CA GLU A 92 12.40 -2.38 17.56
C GLU A 92 10.93 -2.54 17.97
N ARG A 93 10.70 -2.90 19.26
CA ARG A 93 9.36 -3.19 19.78
C ARG A 93 8.40 -2.00 19.64
N ASP A 94 8.87 -0.79 19.91
CA ASP A 94 8.01 0.41 19.82
C ASP A 94 7.64 0.75 18.38
N VAL A 95 8.54 0.48 17.42
CA VAL A 95 8.26 0.57 15.99
C VAL A 95 7.24 -0.48 15.57
N ALA A 96 7.43 -1.73 16.00
CA ALA A 96 6.50 -2.82 15.76
C ALA A 96 5.09 -2.50 16.31
N ARG A 97 5.02 -1.92 17.53
CA ARG A 97 3.77 -1.49 18.14
C ARG A 97 3.07 -0.42 17.31
N ARG A 98 3.79 0.56 16.82
CA ARG A 98 3.21 1.63 16.00
C ARG A 98 2.71 1.12 14.65
N LEU A 99 3.43 0.17 14.03
CA LEU A 99 2.96 -0.52 12.82
C LEU A 99 1.68 -1.34 13.10
N TRP A 100 1.64 -2.05 14.23
CA TRP A 100 0.48 -2.81 14.68
C TRP A 100 -0.74 -1.91 14.89
N ASP A 101 -0.61 -0.84 15.63
CA ASP A 101 -1.71 0.07 16.00
C ASP A 101 -2.33 0.74 14.75
N ASN A 102 -1.56 0.94 13.68
CA ASN A 102 -2.00 1.61 12.45
C ASN A 102 -2.37 0.66 11.30
N TYR A 103 -2.35 -0.66 11.51
CA TYR A 103 -2.86 -1.61 10.52
C TYR A 103 -3.69 -2.72 11.17
N TYR A 104 -3.14 -3.46 12.13
CA TYR A 104 -3.84 -4.59 12.75
C TYR A 104 -5.10 -4.12 13.48
N VAL A 105 -4.97 -3.15 14.36
CA VAL A 105 -6.09 -2.63 15.16
C VAL A 105 -7.23 -2.13 14.27
N PRO A 106 -7.03 -1.21 13.30
CA PRO A 106 -8.11 -0.78 12.42
C PRO A 106 -8.66 -1.89 11.53
N PHE A 107 -7.86 -2.92 11.19
CA PHE A 107 -8.34 -4.06 10.42
C PHE A 107 -9.28 -4.94 11.25
N VAL A 108 -8.91 -5.30 12.48
CA VAL A 108 -9.75 -6.09 13.39
C VAL A 108 -11.07 -5.37 13.69
N ARG A 109 -11.03 -4.04 13.80
CA ARG A 109 -12.21 -3.19 13.98
C ARG A 109 -13.10 -3.06 12.74
N GLY A 110 -12.66 -3.56 11.58
CA GLY A 110 -13.38 -3.44 10.32
C GLY A 110 -13.28 -2.07 9.65
N TRP A 111 -12.40 -1.19 10.14
CA TRP A 111 -12.13 0.10 9.51
C TRP A 111 -11.26 -0.04 8.26
N PHE A 112 -10.45 -1.11 8.20
CA PHE A 112 -9.66 -1.54 7.04
C PHE A 112 -10.16 -2.90 6.55
N ALA A 113 -10.00 -3.17 5.25
CA ALA A 113 -10.40 -4.45 4.66
C ALA A 113 -9.47 -4.89 3.51
N ALA A 114 -9.50 -6.18 3.24
CA ALA A 114 -8.77 -6.83 2.15
C ALA A 114 -9.51 -8.09 1.71
N THR A 115 -10.53 -7.96 0.86
CA THR A 115 -11.41 -9.07 0.45
C THR A 115 -11.08 -9.64 -0.92
N GLY A 116 -10.77 -8.80 -1.92
CA GLY A 116 -10.36 -9.22 -3.25
C GLY A 116 -8.88 -9.62 -3.33
N ARG A 117 -8.47 -10.11 -4.50
CA ARG A 117 -7.07 -10.43 -4.75
C ARG A 117 -6.17 -9.19 -4.71
N PHE A 118 -6.65 -8.08 -5.27
CA PHE A 118 -6.02 -6.77 -5.27
C PHE A 118 -6.98 -5.73 -4.70
N ARG A 119 -6.45 -4.70 -4.09
CA ARG A 119 -7.27 -3.61 -3.50
C ARG A 119 -8.10 -2.86 -4.55
N SER A 120 -7.63 -2.78 -5.79
CA SER A 120 -8.44 -2.27 -6.91
C SER A 120 -9.70 -3.10 -7.17
N ASP A 121 -9.74 -4.38 -6.78
CA ASP A 121 -10.96 -5.19 -6.86
C ASP A 121 -11.95 -4.80 -5.77
N ASP A 122 -11.47 -4.43 -4.59
CA ASP A 122 -12.31 -3.98 -3.47
C ASP A 122 -12.96 -2.60 -3.75
N ILE A 123 -12.28 -1.72 -4.51
CA ILE A 123 -12.90 -0.48 -5.01
C ILE A 123 -14.07 -0.80 -5.97
N LYS A 124 -13.92 -1.80 -6.86
CA LYS A 124 -14.98 -2.18 -7.83
C LYS A 124 -16.28 -2.60 -7.15
N THR A 125 -16.18 -3.21 -5.99
CA THR A 125 -17.33 -3.70 -5.20
C THR A 125 -17.80 -2.70 -4.16
N GLY A 126 -17.03 -1.61 -3.92
CA GLY A 126 -17.33 -0.63 -2.87
C GLY A 126 -17.01 -1.13 -1.46
N ASN A 127 -16.19 -2.16 -1.34
CA ASN A 127 -15.75 -2.71 -0.05
C ASN A 127 -14.75 -1.78 0.68
N VAL A 128 -14.04 -0.94 -0.08
CA VAL A 128 -13.21 0.14 0.45
C VAL A 128 -13.35 1.39 -0.43
N LEU A 129 -13.10 2.58 0.14
CA LEU A 129 -13.03 3.83 -0.63
C LEU A 129 -11.63 4.16 -1.12
N ALA A 130 -10.61 3.69 -0.41
CA ALA A 130 -9.22 4.03 -0.70
C ALA A 130 -8.30 2.82 -0.57
N TYR A 131 -7.20 2.83 -1.30
CA TYR A 131 -6.16 1.84 -1.11
C TYR A 131 -4.76 2.36 -1.44
N VAL A 132 -3.76 1.79 -0.78
CA VAL A 132 -2.36 1.98 -1.19
C VAL A 132 -1.93 0.82 -2.07
N GLY A 133 -1.40 1.17 -3.23
CA GLY A 133 -0.85 0.23 -4.19
C GLY A 133 0.24 0.85 -5.06
N SER A 134 0.82 0.06 -5.96
CA SER A 134 1.81 0.53 -6.93
C SER A 134 1.24 1.63 -7.83
N SER A 135 2.07 2.61 -8.24
CA SER A 135 1.67 3.62 -9.23
C SER A 135 1.07 3.01 -10.50
N SER A 136 1.50 1.80 -10.89
CA SER A 136 0.92 1.06 -12.02
C SER A 136 -0.52 0.57 -11.78
N SER A 137 -1.00 0.56 -10.54
CA SER A 137 -2.39 0.21 -10.21
C SER A 137 -3.42 1.19 -10.76
N ALA A 138 -3.02 2.42 -11.11
CA ALA A 138 -3.91 3.41 -11.73
C ALA A 138 -4.63 2.85 -12.99
N THR A 139 -3.96 1.99 -13.75
CA THR A 139 -4.54 1.35 -14.94
C THR A 139 -5.66 0.36 -14.63
N PHE A 140 -5.81 -0.05 -13.38
CA PHE A 140 -6.82 -0.99 -12.90
C PHE A 140 -7.90 -0.33 -12.03
N PHE A 141 -7.77 0.99 -11.77
CA PHE A 141 -8.78 1.72 -11.03
C PHE A 141 -10.09 1.72 -11.84
N PRO A 142 -11.23 1.33 -11.24
CA PRO A 142 -12.48 1.19 -11.98
C PRO A 142 -13.13 2.55 -12.28
N ALA A 143 -13.84 2.63 -13.40
CA ALA A 143 -14.68 3.78 -13.74
C ALA A 143 -16.03 3.80 -12.97
N ARG A 144 -16.37 2.68 -12.32
CA ARG A 144 -17.64 2.54 -11.59
C ARG A 144 -17.52 1.51 -10.47
N VAL A 145 -18.33 1.72 -9.44
CA VAL A 145 -18.60 0.74 -8.38
C VAL A 145 -19.85 -0.05 -8.73
N THR A 146 -19.88 -1.32 -8.39
CA THR A 146 -21.09 -2.15 -8.40
C THR A 146 -21.12 -2.95 -7.10
N ASN A 147 -22.09 -2.65 -6.24
CA ASN A 147 -22.24 -3.31 -4.94
C ASN A 147 -22.93 -4.69 -5.05
N ASP A 148 -23.02 -5.40 -3.95
CA ASP A 148 -23.63 -6.75 -3.89
C ASP A 148 -25.14 -6.75 -4.24
N ALA A 149 -25.82 -5.60 -4.13
CA ALA A 149 -27.20 -5.43 -4.57
C ALA A 149 -27.32 -5.17 -6.09
N ASN A 150 -26.23 -5.25 -6.86
CA ASN A 150 -26.13 -4.88 -8.28
C ASN A 150 -26.49 -3.42 -8.58
N GLU A 151 -26.39 -2.54 -7.60
CA GLU A 151 -26.48 -1.11 -7.83
C GLU A 151 -25.13 -0.60 -8.30
N SER A 152 -25.15 0.28 -9.30
CA SER A 152 -23.91 0.74 -9.95
C SER A 152 -23.93 2.22 -10.22
N HIS A 153 -22.82 2.90 -9.91
CA HIS A 153 -22.62 4.32 -10.22
C HIS A 153 -21.19 4.57 -10.71
N GLU A 154 -21.02 5.67 -11.43
CA GLU A 154 -19.70 6.09 -11.91
C GLU A 154 -18.91 6.74 -10.79
N ILE A 155 -17.61 6.53 -10.78
CA ILE A 155 -16.68 7.09 -9.81
C ILE A 155 -15.49 7.75 -10.49
N SER A 156 -14.88 8.70 -9.80
CA SER A 156 -13.66 9.39 -10.19
C SER A 156 -12.51 9.02 -9.29
N LEU A 157 -11.32 8.97 -9.87
CA LEU A 157 -10.06 8.74 -9.16
C LEU A 157 -9.52 10.06 -8.60
N LYS A 158 -9.06 10.03 -7.35
CA LYS A 158 -8.08 10.98 -6.82
C LYS A 158 -6.84 10.23 -6.38
N THR A 159 -5.69 10.66 -6.87
CA THR A 159 -4.39 10.09 -6.47
C THR A 159 -3.69 11.02 -5.48
N LEU A 160 -3.24 10.45 -4.36
CA LEU A 160 -2.52 11.15 -3.30
C LEU A 160 -1.19 10.42 -3.02
N PRO A 161 -0.20 11.08 -2.40
CA PRO A 161 0.95 10.38 -1.84
C PRO A 161 0.51 9.28 -0.86
N ALA A 162 1.24 8.18 -0.81
CA ALA A 162 0.98 7.16 0.21
C ALA A 162 1.17 7.77 1.61
N PRO A 163 0.29 7.46 2.58
CA PRO A 163 0.40 8.00 3.94
C PRO A 163 1.71 7.57 4.60
N GLN A 164 2.27 8.47 5.39
CA GLN A 164 3.49 8.25 6.16
C GLN A 164 3.16 8.25 7.65
N PHE A 165 4.07 7.75 8.49
CA PHE A 165 3.88 7.83 9.94
C PHE A 165 4.09 9.27 10.43
N GLU A 166 3.23 9.75 11.31
CA GLU A 166 3.33 11.10 11.89
C GLU A 166 4.68 11.28 12.61
N GLY A 167 5.36 12.40 12.34
CA GLY A 167 6.69 12.68 12.87
C GLY A 167 7.81 11.79 12.30
N GLY A 168 7.53 10.91 11.34
CA GLY A 168 8.50 10.05 10.68
C GLY A 168 9.33 10.76 9.61
N GLU A 169 10.39 10.10 9.14
CA GLU A 169 11.17 10.57 8.00
C GLU A 169 10.40 10.40 6.68
N ALA A 170 10.62 11.32 5.74
CA ALA A 170 10.04 11.24 4.40
C ALA A 170 10.70 10.12 3.58
N VAL A 171 10.17 8.91 3.65
CA VAL A 171 10.68 7.72 2.96
C VAL A 171 9.58 7.11 2.09
N ALA A 172 9.89 6.83 0.83
CA ALA A 172 9.01 6.13 -0.09
C ALA A 172 9.70 4.87 -0.65
N VAL A 173 8.90 3.85 -0.96
CA VAL A 173 9.45 2.63 -1.57
C VAL A 173 9.86 2.89 -3.02
N GLN A 174 11.02 2.37 -3.41
CA GLN A 174 11.38 2.21 -4.81
C GLN A 174 11.15 0.76 -5.22
N GLN A 175 10.18 0.57 -6.06
CA GLN A 175 9.80 -0.71 -6.65
C GLN A 175 10.12 -0.76 -8.15
N GLY A 176 9.68 -1.81 -8.79
CA GLY A 176 9.64 -1.98 -10.23
C GLY A 176 10.34 -3.24 -10.68
N ALA A 177 10.24 -3.49 -11.98
CA ALA A 177 10.87 -4.62 -12.62
C ALA A 177 12.30 -4.28 -13.06
N GLY A 178 13.25 -5.14 -12.71
CA GLY A 178 14.57 -5.19 -13.32
C GLY A 178 14.58 -6.11 -14.54
N MET A 179 15.37 -5.79 -15.54
CA MET A 179 15.63 -6.67 -16.67
C MET A 179 17.04 -7.23 -16.56
N VAL A 180 17.17 -8.54 -16.72
CA VAL A 180 18.44 -9.27 -16.64
C VAL A 180 18.73 -9.89 -17.99
N VAL A 181 19.95 -9.72 -18.49
CA VAL A 181 20.43 -10.44 -19.66
C VAL A 181 20.96 -11.79 -19.22
N THR A 182 20.30 -12.87 -19.64
CA THR A 182 20.72 -14.24 -19.31
C THR A 182 21.90 -14.67 -20.17
N ALA A 183 22.63 -15.68 -19.72
CA ALA A 183 23.71 -16.31 -20.52
C ALA A 183 23.12 -16.91 -21.79
N ALA A 184 23.68 -16.54 -22.94
CA ALA A 184 23.27 -16.97 -24.28
C ALA A 184 24.43 -16.84 -25.26
N LYS A 185 24.19 -17.04 -26.56
CA LYS A 185 25.20 -16.79 -27.60
C LYS A 185 25.57 -15.30 -27.62
N GLU A 186 26.83 -15.01 -27.94
CA GLU A 186 27.35 -13.63 -27.90
C GLU A 186 26.49 -12.62 -28.64
N LYS A 187 25.99 -12.98 -29.85
CA LYS A 187 25.13 -12.12 -30.67
C LYS A 187 23.77 -11.85 -29.98
N GLU A 188 23.24 -12.82 -29.25
CA GLU A 188 21.97 -12.71 -28.53
C GLU A 188 22.13 -11.81 -27.29
N VAL A 189 23.24 -11.95 -26.56
CA VAL A 189 23.59 -11.07 -25.45
C VAL A 189 23.76 -9.63 -25.94
N LYS A 190 24.50 -9.42 -27.06
CA LYS A 190 24.67 -8.10 -27.67
C LYS A 190 23.31 -7.49 -28.08
N ALA A 191 22.45 -8.26 -28.75
CA ALA A 191 21.11 -7.79 -29.12
C ALA A 191 20.26 -7.41 -27.90
N SER A 192 20.30 -8.21 -26.85
CA SER A 192 19.59 -7.92 -25.59
C SER A 192 20.08 -6.62 -24.94
N VAL A 193 21.39 -6.41 -24.92
CA VAL A 193 21.98 -5.16 -24.39
C VAL A 193 21.56 -3.95 -25.23
N GLU A 194 21.56 -4.05 -26.58
CA GLU A 194 21.12 -2.95 -27.45
C GLU A 194 19.62 -2.66 -27.27
N PHE A 195 18.78 -3.69 -27.09
CA PHE A 195 17.37 -3.51 -26.72
C PHE A 195 17.23 -2.74 -25.39
N LEU A 196 17.97 -3.13 -24.34
CA LEU A 196 17.92 -2.43 -23.05
C LEU A 196 18.37 -0.98 -23.16
N LYS A 197 19.44 -0.71 -23.94
CA LYS A 197 19.88 0.67 -24.21
C LYS A 197 18.80 1.49 -24.94
N TRP A 198 18.11 0.88 -25.91
CA TRP A 198 16.98 1.50 -26.58
C TRP A 198 15.82 1.76 -25.63
N PHE A 199 15.44 0.77 -24.80
CA PHE A 199 14.32 0.86 -23.88
C PHE A 199 14.49 1.96 -22.81
N VAL A 200 15.72 2.20 -22.34
CA VAL A 200 16.00 3.25 -21.33
C VAL A 200 16.22 4.65 -21.90
N ARG A 201 16.17 4.83 -23.23
CA ARG A 201 16.16 6.19 -23.81
C ARG A 201 14.92 6.93 -23.35
N ALA A 202 15.05 8.25 -23.12
CA ALA A 202 13.97 9.03 -22.51
C ALA A 202 12.65 8.89 -23.27
N GLU A 203 12.66 9.02 -24.60
CA GLU A 203 11.46 8.93 -25.45
C GLU A 203 10.74 7.59 -25.34
N ASN A 204 11.48 6.47 -25.37
CA ASN A 204 10.91 5.14 -25.29
C ASN A 204 10.43 4.79 -23.87
N ASN A 205 11.18 5.25 -22.87
CA ASN A 205 10.87 4.95 -21.48
C ASN A 205 9.68 5.79 -20.98
N ILE A 206 9.55 7.05 -21.44
CA ILE A 206 8.37 7.87 -21.22
C ILE A 206 7.14 7.23 -21.86
N ALA A 207 7.24 6.79 -23.13
CA ALA A 207 6.13 6.13 -23.81
C ALA A 207 5.64 4.87 -23.06
N PHE A 208 6.56 4.06 -22.56
CA PHE A 208 6.21 2.92 -21.70
C PHE A 208 5.54 3.35 -20.39
N SER A 209 6.04 4.40 -19.75
CA SER A 209 5.52 4.91 -18.48
C SER A 209 4.10 5.44 -18.62
N VAL A 210 3.83 6.25 -19.63
CA VAL A 210 2.50 6.80 -19.93
C VAL A 210 1.46 5.69 -20.15
N GLY A 211 1.86 4.59 -20.82
CA GLY A 211 0.93 3.49 -21.10
C GLY A 211 0.75 2.49 -19.95
N SER A 212 1.53 2.60 -18.87
CA SER A 212 1.58 1.53 -17.85
C SER A 212 1.53 2.01 -16.40
N GLY A 213 1.58 3.31 -16.14
CA GLY A 213 1.66 3.88 -14.78
C GLY A 213 2.99 3.60 -14.05
N TYR A 214 3.97 3.00 -14.73
CA TYR A 214 5.34 2.92 -14.22
C TYR A 214 6.06 4.25 -14.40
N LEU A 215 7.15 4.44 -13.63
CA LEU A 215 7.99 5.63 -13.73
C LEU A 215 9.20 5.38 -14.63
N PRO A 216 9.67 6.42 -15.35
CA PRO A 216 10.92 6.37 -16.07
C PRO A 216 12.12 6.09 -15.16
N VAL A 217 13.16 5.45 -15.71
CA VAL A 217 14.33 5.01 -14.92
C VAL A 217 15.46 6.02 -14.88
N THR A 218 15.43 7.05 -15.72
CA THR A 218 16.45 8.11 -15.73
C THR A 218 15.90 9.39 -15.09
N ARG A 219 16.76 10.14 -14.40
CA ARG A 219 16.35 11.42 -13.78
C ARG A 219 15.75 12.39 -14.79
N LYS A 220 16.35 12.49 -16.00
CA LYS A 220 15.85 13.36 -17.06
C LYS A 220 14.43 12.99 -17.49
N ALA A 221 14.14 11.70 -17.66
CA ALA A 221 12.82 11.24 -18.10
C ALA A 221 11.78 11.19 -16.96
N ASN A 222 12.24 11.15 -15.69
CA ASN A 222 11.38 11.16 -14.51
C ASN A 222 11.08 12.61 -14.08
N ASP A 223 10.53 13.39 -15.00
CA ASP A 223 10.16 14.78 -14.88
C ASP A 223 8.85 15.01 -15.61
N MET A 224 7.85 15.59 -14.95
CA MET A 224 6.52 15.79 -15.54
C MET A 224 6.55 16.74 -16.75
N GLN A 225 7.47 17.72 -16.77
CA GLN A 225 7.61 18.62 -17.94
C GLN A 225 8.10 17.85 -19.15
N GLU A 226 9.08 16.97 -18.99
CA GLU A 226 9.58 16.10 -20.07
C GLU A 226 8.50 15.10 -20.54
N ILE A 227 7.73 14.54 -19.59
CA ILE A 227 6.61 13.63 -19.90
C ILE A 227 5.54 14.35 -20.73
N LEU A 228 5.10 15.53 -20.30
CA LEU A 228 4.11 16.33 -21.04
C LEU A 228 4.64 16.83 -22.37
N ALA A 229 5.92 17.21 -22.45
CA ALA A 229 6.57 17.64 -23.70
C ALA A 229 6.75 16.51 -24.72
N SER A 230 6.57 15.24 -24.32
CA SER A 230 6.67 14.08 -25.24
C SER A 230 5.59 14.06 -26.34
N GLY A 231 4.50 14.81 -26.16
CA GLY A 231 3.36 14.84 -27.08
C GLY A 231 2.48 13.59 -27.02
N LEU A 232 2.70 12.70 -26.06
CA LEU A 232 1.85 11.53 -25.83
C LEU A 232 0.55 11.97 -25.13
N THR A 233 -0.55 11.31 -25.48
CA THR A 233 -1.83 11.56 -24.82
C THR A 233 -1.86 10.87 -23.47
N LEU A 234 -2.10 11.65 -22.40
CA LEU A 234 -2.39 11.16 -21.07
C LEU A 234 -3.88 11.45 -20.79
N ASP A 235 -4.58 10.46 -20.27
CA ASP A 235 -5.86 10.73 -19.62
C ASP A 235 -5.64 11.40 -18.25
N ASP A 236 -6.68 12.00 -17.70
CA ASP A 236 -6.61 12.77 -16.45
C ASP A 236 -6.12 11.90 -15.26
N ASN A 237 -6.55 10.64 -15.19
CA ASN A 237 -6.14 9.72 -14.14
C ASN A 237 -4.65 9.40 -14.22
N MET A 238 -4.14 9.12 -15.42
CA MET A 238 -2.72 8.84 -15.63
C MET A 238 -1.87 10.09 -15.41
N GLN A 239 -2.31 11.25 -15.87
CA GLN A 239 -1.58 12.50 -15.62
C GLN A 239 -1.47 12.80 -14.13
N GLN A 240 -2.57 12.69 -13.39
CA GLN A 240 -2.59 12.87 -11.94
C GLN A 240 -1.67 11.87 -11.24
N THR A 241 -1.76 10.59 -11.59
CA THR A 241 -0.95 9.52 -10.99
C THR A 241 0.53 9.71 -11.24
N LEU A 242 0.94 10.01 -12.48
CA LEU A 242 2.36 10.25 -12.79
C LEU A 242 2.88 11.51 -12.12
N THR A 243 2.08 12.56 -11.99
CA THR A 243 2.45 13.79 -11.26
C THR A 243 2.78 13.45 -9.81
N VAL A 244 1.85 12.82 -9.09
CA VAL A 244 2.05 12.45 -7.68
C VAL A 244 3.21 11.46 -7.52
N ALA A 245 3.36 10.50 -8.43
CA ALA A 245 4.44 9.52 -8.37
C ALA A 245 5.82 10.15 -8.61
N VAL A 246 5.95 11.05 -9.59
CA VAL A 246 7.20 11.79 -9.87
C VAL A 246 7.57 12.67 -8.68
N ASP A 247 6.61 13.41 -8.12
CA ASP A 247 6.83 14.26 -6.94
C ASP A 247 7.24 13.41 -5.72
N THR A 248 6.59 12.27 -5.51
CA THR A 248 6.91 11.33 -4.42
C THR A 248 8.35 10.83 -4.52
N VAL A 249 8.79 10.34 -5.69
CA VAL A 249 10.16 9.80 -5.82
C VAL A 249 11.24 10.87 -5.84
N ASN A 250 10.91 12.09 -6.19
CA ASN A 250 11.86 13.22 -6.17
C ASN A 250 11.92 13.90 -4.80
N GLY A 251 10.83 13.90 -4.03
CA GLY A 251 10.71 14.55 -2.73
C GLY A 251 11.09 13.69 -1.52
N ASN A 252 11.19 12.37 -1.69
CA ASN A 252 11.43 11.45 -0.58
C ASN A 252 12.77 10.71 -0.70
N ARG A 253 13.31 10.26 0.44
CA ARG A 253 14.36 9.26 0.45
C ARG A 253 13.79 7.92 -0.05
N LEU A 254 14.36 7.38 -1.12
CA LEU A 254 13.87 6.13 -1.68
C LEU A 254 14.49 4.93 -0.95
N TYR A 255 13.64 3.98 -0.58
CA TYR A 255 14.04 2.73 0.05
C TYR A 255 13.89 1.55 -0.89
N THR A 256 14.93 0.75 -0.99
CA THR A 256 14.93 -0.58 -1.63
C THR A 256 15.67 -1.53 -0.67
N PRO A 257 15.08 -2.68 -0.29
CA PRO A 257 15.75 -3.62 0.60
C PRO A 257 17.09 -4.10 0.03
N HIS A 258 18.11 -4.18 0.87
CA HIS A 258 19.37 -4.82 0.51
C HIS A 258 19.16 -6.31 0.25
N ALA A 259 19.92 -6.86 -0.70
CA ALA A 259 19.87 -8.29 -1.01
C ALA A 259 20.67 -9.10 0.03
N PHE A 260 20.09 -10.20 0.50
CA PHE A 260 20.73 -11.19 1.36
C PHE A 260 20.18 -12.60 1.09
N ALA A 261 20.87 -13.63 1.56
CA ALA A 261 20.43 -15.01 1.42
C ALA A 261 19.09 -15.21 2.16
N GLY A 262 18.10 -15.81 1.50
CA GLY A 262 16.76 -15.97 2.09
C GLY A 262 15.88 -14.71 2.12
N GLY A 263 16.34 -13.57 1.59
CA GLY A 263 15.62 -12.29 1.64
C GLY A 263 14.18 -12.33 1.12
N SER A 264 13.90 -13.10 0.06
CA SER A 264 12.54 -13.31 -0.43
C SER A 264 11.64 -14.05 0.57
N SER A 265 12.18 -14.99 1.32
CA SER A 265 11.43 -15.74 2.33
C SER A 265 11.22 -14.91 3.60
N ALA A 266 12.23 -14.17 4.06
CA ALA A 266 12.12 -13.22 5.16
C ALA A 266 11.08 -12.13 4.85
N ARG A 267 11.06 -11.62 3.60
CA ARG A 267 10.05 -10.67 3.16
C ARG A 267 8.63 -11.26 3.23
N LYS A 268 8.43 -12.55 2.91
CA LYS A 268 7.13 -13.20 3.03
C LYS A 268 6.66 -13.33 4.48
N VAL A 269 7.57 -13.46 5.43
CA VAL A 269 7.21 -13.42 6.87
C VAL A 269 6.57 -12.07 7.21
N LEU A 270 7.13 -10.95 6.72
CA LEU A 270 6.52 -9.62 6.91
C LEU A 270 5.24 -9.43 6.09
N GLU A 271 5.16 -10.03 4.90
CA GLU A 271 3.98 -9.90 4.02
C GLU A 271 2.74 -10.53 4.65
N TYR A 272 2.89 -11.73 5.20
CA TYR A 272 1.75 -12.54 5.66
C TYR A 272 1.59 -12.56 7.20
N GLY A 273 2.66 -12.31 7.95
CA GLY A 273 2.64 -12.46 9.41
C GLY A 273 1.75 -11.47 10.16
N LEU A 274 1.39 -10.34 9.52
CA LEU A 274 0.44 -9.37 10.06
C LEU A 274 -0.91 -9.46 9.36
N SER A 275 -0.91 -9.53 8.02
CA SER A 275 -2.15 -9.52 7.24
C SER A 275 -3.02 -10.76 7.45
N ASP A 276 -2.40 -11.95 7.49
CA ASP A 276 -3.17 -13.19 7.67
C ASP A 276 -3.75 -13.26 9.09
N LEU A 277 -2.99 -12.82 10.10
CA LEU A 277 -3.49 -12.73 11.47
C LEU A 277 -4.67 -11.76 11.57
N ALA A 278 -4.51 -10.54 11.03
CA ALA A 278 -5.57 -9.54 11.05
C ALA A 278 -6.85 -10.01 10.35
N ALA A 279 -6.71 -10.72 9.23
CA ALA A 279 -7.86 -11.27 8.50
C ALA A 279 -8.57 -12.39 9.28
N ALA A 280 -7.82 -13.32 9.89
CA ALA A 280 -8.40 -14.42 10.68
C ALA A 280 -9.11 -13.91 11.94
N ASP A 281 -8.51 -12.91 12.62
CA ASP A 281 -9.09 -12.33 13.81
C ASP A 281 -10.33 -11.49 13.47
N ARG A 282 -10.31 -10.74 12.36
CA ARG A 282 -11.50 -10.03 11.88
C ARG A 282 -12.65 -10.99 11.54
N GLU A 283 -12.39 -12.10 10.86
CA GLU A 283 -13.39 -13.13 10.59
C GLU A 283 -14.01 -13.66 11.89
N THR A 284 -13.18 -13.85 12.93
CA THR A 284 -13.67 -14.27 14.25
C THR A 284 -14.54 -13.18 14.91
N VAL A 285 -14.15 -11.92 14.80
CA VAL A 285 -14.94 -10.79 15.31
C VAL A 285 -16.29 -10.72 14.61
N GLU A 286 -16.32 -10.81 13.28
CA GLU A 286 -17.56 -10.81 12.49
C GLU A 286 -18.50 -11.95 12.87
N GLN A 287 -17.95 -13.14 13.07
CA GLN A 287 -18.75 -14.28 13.54
C GLN A 287 -19.37 -14.02 14.93
N ARG A 288 -18.61 -13.48 15.88
CA ARG A 288 -19.09 -13.16 17.23
C ARG A 288 -20.18 -12.08 17.22
N ILE A 289 -20.03 -11.06 16.38
CA ILE A 289 -21.06 -10.04 16.19
C ILE A 289 -22.34 -10.69 15.61
N ALA A 290 -22.21 -11.56 14.62
CA ALA A 290 -23.35 -12.30 14.06
C ALA A 290 -24.03 -13.22 15.08
N GLU A 291 -23.30 -13.70 16.09
CA GLU A 291 -23.81 -14.47 17.22
C GLU A 291 -24.43 -13.58 18.34
N GLY A 292 -24.37 -12.25 18.19
CA GLY A 292 -25.04 -11.29 19.07
C GLY A 292 -24.16 -10.65 20.13
N GLN A 293 -22.83 -10.76 20.02
CA GLN A 293 -21.90 -9.94 20.84
C GLN A 293 -21.84 -8.51 20.28
N SER A 294 -21.59 -7.54 21.13
CA SER A 294 -21.20 -6.21 20.69
C SER A 294 -19.80 -6.24 20.04
N ALA A 295 -19.50 -5.30 19.14
CA ALA A 295 -18.17 -5.19 18.54
C ALA A 295 -17.07 -5.10 19.62
N ALA A 296 -17.28 -4.29 20.65
CA ALA A 296 -16.33 -4.13 21.75
C ALA A 296 -16.02 -5.42 22.52
N GLU A 297 -17.03 -6.30 22.73
CA GLU A 297 -16.84 -7.60 23.36
C GLU A 297 -16.14 -8.57 22.39
N ALA A 298 -16.53 -8.55 21.13
CA ALA A 298 -16.01 -9.46 20.10
C ALA A 298 -14.51 -9.24 19.82
N GLU A 299 -14.04 -7.99 19.84
CA GLU A 299 -12.66 -7.61 19.54
C GLU A 299 -11.72 -7.58 20.76
N ALA A 300 -12.25 -7.59 21.99
CA ALA A 300 -11.52 -7.26 23.21
C ALA A 300 -10.23 -8.06 23.41
N GLU A 301 -10.24 -9.37 23.14
CA GLU A 301 -9.07 -10.22 23.34
C GLU A 301 -7.93 -9.94 22.37
N PHE A 302 -8.26 -9.49 21.13
CA PHE A 302 -7.31 -9.22 20.07
C PHE A 302 -6.57 -7.89 20.22
N LEU A 303 -7.12 -6.98 21.04
CA LEU A 303 -6.62 -5.61 21.20
C LEU A 303 -5.80 -5.42 22.49
N THR A 304 -5.41 -6.52 23.14
CA THR A 304 -4.61 -6.49 24.37
C THR A 304 -3.11 -6.33 24.08
N ASP A 305 -2.37 -5.80 25.06
CA ASP A 305 -0.90 -5.73 24.98
C ASP A 305 -0.26 -7.12 24.93
N GLU A 306 -0.86 -8.10 25.59
CA GLU A 306 -0.42 -9.49 25.59
C GLU A 306 -0.56 -10.10 24.19
N TYR A 307 -1.63 -9.80 23.47
CA TYR A 307 -1.86 -10.32 22.12
C TYR A 307 -0.83 -9.74 21.13
N PHE A 308 -0.57 -8.44 21.20
CA PHE A 308 0.51 -7.80 20.46
C PHE A 308 1.88 -8.44 20.77
N GLU A 309 2.18 -8.68 22.04
CA GLU A 309 3.47 -9.22 22.45
C GLU A 309 3.68 -10.65 21.89
N VAL A 310 2.64 -11.48 21.88
CA VAL A 310 2.69 -12.83 21.30
C VAL A 310 3.02 -12.74 19.79
N TRP A 311 2.35 -11.86 19.05
CA TRP A 311 2.65 -11.64 17.64
C TRP A 311 4.08 -11.13 17.44
N TYR A 312 4.50 -10.15 18.22
CA TYR A 312 5.84 -9.55 18.09
C TYR A 312 6.95 -10.58 18.31
N GLN A 313 6.83 -11.40 19.34
CA GLN A 313 7.80 -12.46 19.61
C GLN A 313 7.83 -13.54 18.50
N ASP A 314 6.66 -13.91 17.99
CA ASP A 314 6.55 -14.89 16.89
C ASP A 314 7.19 -14.37 15.61
N ILE A 315 6.89 -13.11 15.22
CA ILE A 315 7.46 -12.52 14.01
C ILE A 315 8.99 -12.39 14.09
N CYS A 316 9.52 -11.94 15.24
CA CYS A 316 10.95 -11.85 15.49
C CYS A 316 11.62 -13.23 15.41
N ALA A 317 11.03 -14.25 16.02
CA ALA A 317 11.54 -15.62 15.99
C ALA A 317 11.56 -16.21 14.57
N LYS A 318 10.52 -15.92 13.74
CA LYS A 318 10.48 -16.34 12.34
C LYS A 318 11.52 -15.62 11.50
N LEU A 319 11.75 -14.34 11.73
CA LEU A 319 12.76 -13.55 10.99
C LEU A 319 14.18 -13.96 11.36
N ALA A 320 14.46 -14.26 12.64
CA ALA A 320 15.78 -14.70 13.11
C ALA A 320 16.31 -15.96 12.41
N GLN A 321 15.43 -16.79 11.82
CA GLN A 321 15.82 -17.96 11.04
C GLN A 321 16.59 -17.62 9.75
N TYR A 322 16.58 -16.38 9.32
CA TYR A 322 17.25 -15.87 8.12
C TYR A 322 18.51 -15.05 8.42
N GLU A 323 18.89 -14.95 9.69
CA GLU A 323 20.15 -14.29 10.09
C GLU A 323 21.37 -15.09 9.65
N GLY A 324 22.44 -14.38 9.20
CA GLY A 324 23.69 -15.03 8.82
C GLY A 324 24.36 -14.49 7.57
#